data_ca9e87e7e2dacbf7bf8c1fa5e69479af
#
_entry.id   ca9e87e7e2dacbf7bf8c1fa5e69479af
#
_cell.length_a   1.000
_cell.length_b   1.000
_cell.length_c   1.000
_cell.angle_alpha   90.00
_cell.angle_beta   90.00
_cell.angle_gamma   90.00
#
_symmetry.space_group_name_H-M   'P 1'
#
loop_
_entity.id
_entity.type
_entity.pdbx_description
1 polymer ?
#
loop_
_entity_poly.entity_id
_entity_poly.type
_entity_poly.pdbx_seq_one_letter_code
_entity_poly.pdbx_strand_id
1 'polypeptide(L)'
;SERLMQRVAENYRKLRNTFRYILGNLYAFDPAQHTVSYEQMEPLDRYMLLQTAELNQQVRAWYERFEFHKIYQRVNQFCVVDLSSFYFDVLKDRLYTYAPNSPGRRSGQTAVWRIGEALVRLLAPLLSFTAEEVWQHLPKVAGRLESVHLAQFPSPQEIMGIATPSRNGESKEEQLRSDWTLLRGVRDEVLKALEGARNQKLIGGSLEAQVTLVAPEPAYSVLARYARELRYLFIVSAVTLESAGGDGASGVRVQVSKAEGRKCERCWNYSTHVGEDAEYPGVCERCSAVLREWEG
;
A
#
# COMPACT_ATOMS: atom_id res chain seq x y z
N SER A 1 -12.25 -34.14 3.33
CA SER A 1 -13.63 -33.83 3.74
C SER A 1 -14.10 -32.54 3.05
N GLU A 2 -15.39 -32.36 2.87
CA GLU A 2 -16.02 -31.18 2.27
C GLU A 2 -15.56 -29.87 2.95
N ARG A 3 -15.47 -29.86 4.27
CA ARG A 3 -14.95 -28.75 5.08
C ARG A 3 -13.52 -28.32 4.70
N LEU A 4 -12.66 -29.28 4.34
CA LEU A 4 -11.31 -29.01 3.87
C LEU A 4 -11.34 -28.32 2.50
N MET A 5 -12.16 -28.81 1.58
CA MET A 5 -12.33 -28.23 0.25
C MET A 5 -12.89 -26.81 0.30
N GLN A 6 -13.86 -26.54 1.18
CA GLN A 6 -14.38 -25.19 1.41
C GLN A 6 -13.29 -24.22 1.87
N ARG A 7 -12.43 -24.63 2.81
CA ARG A 7 -11.31 -23.81 3.30
C ARG A 7 -10.30 -23.50 2.19
N VAL A 8 -9.98 -24.48 1.35
CA VAL A 8 -9.10 -24.29 0.20
C VAL A 8 -9.72 -23.31 -0.80
N ALA A 9 -11.02 -23.47 -1.09
CA ALA A 9 -11.74 -22.57 -1.99
C ALA A 9 -11.81 -21.12 -1.47
N GLU A 10 -11.98 -20.91 -0.16
CA GLU A 10 -11.97 -19.58 0.47
C GLU A 10 -10.60 -18.91 0.32
N ASN A 11 -9.52 -19.62 0.57
CA ASN A 11 -8.18 -19.08 0.42
C ASN A 11 -7.85 -18.77 -1.05
N TYR A 12 -8.27 -19.64 -1.97
CA TYR A 12 -8.14 -19.35 -3.41
C TYR A 12 -8.90 -18.07 -3.82
N ARG A 13 -10.14 -17.87 -3.31
CA ARG A 13 -10.90 -16.64 -3.57
C ARG A 13 -10.16 -15.39 -3.10
N LYS A 14 -9.45 -15.45 -1.95
CA LYS A 14 -8.62 -14.32 -1.46
C LYS A 14 -7.51 -13.97 -2.43
N LEU A 15 -6.76 -14.97 -2.93
CA LEU A 15 -5.72 -14.77 -3.93
C LEU A 15 -6.30 -14.20 -5.24
N ARG A 16 -7.40 -14.76 -5.73
CA ARG A 16 -8.09 -14.25 -6.92
C ARG A 16 -8.57 -12.80 -6.74
N ASN A 17 -9.10 -12.45 -5.58
CA ASN A 17 -9.51 -11.08 -5.27
C ASN A 17 -8.32 -10.11 -5.24
N THR A 18 -7.15 -10.53 -4.76
CA THR A 18 -5.91 -9.75 -4.83
C THR A 18 -5.57 -9.41 -6.28
N PHE A 19 -5.59 -10.38 -7.18
CA PHE A 19 -5.34 -10.13 -8.61
C PHE A 19 -6.42 -9.26 -9.25
N ARG A 20 -7.70 -9.44 -8.90
CA ARG A 20 -8.78 -8.55 -9.38
C ARG A 20 -8.55 -7.09 -8.97
N TYR A 21 -8.11 -6.87 -7.74
CA TYR A 21 -7.75 -5.52 -7.28
C TYR A 21 -6.58 -4.94 -8.09
N ILE A 22 -5.51 -5.73 -8.27
CA ILE A 22 -4.34 -5.34 -9.07
C ILE A 22 -4.77 -4.94 -10.48
N LEU A 23 -5.45 -5.82 -11.20
CA LEU A 23 -5.87 -5.57 -12.58
C LEU A 23 -6.83 -4.36 -12.69
N GLY A 24 -7.79 -4.23 -11.78
CA GLY A 24 -8.74 -3.13 -11.76
C GLY A 24 -8.09 -1.76 -11.54
N ASN A 25 -6.98 -1.71 -10.79
CA ASN A 25 -6.28 -0.46 -10.51
C ASN A 25 -5.15 -0.13 -11.52
N LEU A 26 -4.89 -1.05 -12.44
CA LEU A 26 -3.97 -0.84 -13.56
C LEU A 26 -4.68 -0.39 -14.86
N TYR A 27 -5.97 -0.11 -14.79
CA TYR A 27 -6.69 0.51 -15.89
C TYR A 27 -6.02 1.85 -16.27
N ALA A 28 -5.81 2.07 -17.57
CA ALA A 28 -5.08 3.22 -18.12
C ALA A 28 -3.62 3.38 -17.60
N PHE A 29 -3.00 2.29 -17.16
CA PHE A 29 -1.58 2.26 -16.86
C PHE A 29 -0.80 1.59 -18.00
N ASP A 30 0.05 2.37 -18.67
CA ASP A 30 1.01 1.89 -19.67
C ASP A 30 2.41 1.87 -19.04
N PRO A 31 3.01 0.68 -18.83
CA PRO A 31 4.34 0.60 -18.21
C PRO A 31 5.43 1.37 -18.96
N ALA A 32 5.30 1.54 -20.28
CA ALA A 32 6.31 2.24 -21.09
C ALA A 32 6.29 3.76 -20.85
N GLN A 33 5.13 4.31 -20.50
CA GLN A 33 4.93 5.76 -20.35
C GLN A 33 4.81 6.21 -18.89
N HIS A 34 4.26 5.35 -18.02
CA HIS A 34 3.80 5.74 -16.70
C HIS A 34 4.63 5.17 -15.54
N THR A 35 5.67 4.36 -15.85
CA THR A 35 6.53 3.80 -14.80
C THR A 35 7.36 4.89 -14.14
N VAL A 36 7.32 4.91 -12.81
CA VAL A 36 8.13 5.78 -11.96
C VAL A 36 9.40 5.04 -11.54
N SER A 37 10.57 5.70 -11.58
CA SER A 37 11.82 5.11 -11.09
C SER A 37 11.76 4.85 -9.59
N TYR A 38 12.48 3.85 -9.10
CA TYR A 38 12.44 3.44 -7.69
C TYR A 38 12.75 4.59 -6.74
N GLU A 39 13.72 5.43 -7.08
CA GLU A 39 14.15 6.59 -6.27
C GLU A 39 13.08 7.68 -6.17
N GLN A 40 12.23 7.79 -7.19
CA GLN A 40 11.15 8.79 -7.26
C GLN A 40 9.82 8.26 -6.71
N MET A 41 9.75 6.96 -6.38
CA MET A 41 8.53 6.39 -5.82
C MET A 41 8.29 6.86 -4.39
N GLU A 42 7.02 6.88 -4.01
CA GLU A 42 6.60 7.13 -2.64
C GLU A 42 7.21 6.08 -1.68
N PRO A 43 7.57 6.46 -0.44
CA PRO A 43 8.23 5.56 0.50
C PRO A 43 7.47 4.26 0.77
N LEU A 44 6.14 4.31 0.89
CA LEU A 44 5.29 3.12 1.07
C LEU A 44 5.42 2.15 -0.12
N ASP A 45 5.44 2.69 -1.34
CA ASP A 45 5.51 1.87 -2.55
C ASP A 45 6.87 1.16 -2.65
N ARG A 46 7.96 1.88 -2.35
CA ARG A 46 9.31 1.29 -2.25
C ARG A 46 9.39 0.20 -1.19
N TYR A 47 8.82 0.44 -0.02
CA TYR A 47 8.75 -0.54 1.05
C TYR A 47 8.02 -1.82 0.60
N MET A 48 6.90 -1.70 -0.08
CA MET A 48 6.14 -2.86 -0.56
C MET A 48 6.87 -3.63 -1.66
N LEU A 49 7.65 -2.96 -2.51
CA LEU A 49 8.52 -3.64 -3.47
C LEU A 49 9.66 -4.41 -2.77
N LEU A 50 10.26 -3.86 -1.70
CA LEU A 50 11.23 -4.59 -0.87
C LEU A 50 10.60 -5.84 -0.25
N GLN A 51 9.41 -5.72 0.35
CA GLN A 51 8.69 -6.87 0.92
C GLN A 51 8.36 -7.93 -0.15
N THR A 52 8.06 -7.50 -1.37
CA THR A 52 7.82 -8.42 -2.49
C THR A 52 9.11 -9.12 -2.94
N ALA A 53 10.23 -8.41 -2.95
CA ALA A 53 11.54 -9.00 -3.27
C ALA A 53 11.98 -10.02 -2.21
N GLU A 54 11.73 -9.77 -0.93
CA GLU A 54 11.96 -10.72 0.16
C GLU A 54 11.06 -11.97 0.02
N LEU A 55 9.78 -11.78 -0.26
CA LEU A 55 8.86 -12.88 -0.55
C LEU A 55 9.37 -13.74 -1.71
N ASN A 56 9.83 -13.10 -2.79
CA ASN A 56 10.37 -13.79 -3.95
C ASN A 56 11.57 -14.67 -3.60
N GLN A 57 12.52 -14.16 -2.81
CA GLN A 57 13.67 -14.95 -2.36
C GLN A 57 13.26 -16.17 -1.53
N GLN A 58 12.33 -15.99 -0.58
CA GLN A 58 11.81 -17.07 0.24
C GLN A 58 11.09 -18.14 -0.59
N VAL A 59 10.22 -17.71 -1.49
CA VAL A 59 9.44 -18.61 -2.35
C VAL A 59 10.36 -19.43 -3.28
N ARG A 60 11.36 -18.79 -3.90
CA ARG A 60 12.33 -19.50 -4.74
C ARG A 60 13.10 -20.57 -3.97
N ALA A 61 13.60 -20.24 -2.77
CA ALA A 61 14.29 -21.20 -1.91
C ALA A 61 13.39 -22.39 -1.51
N TRP A 62 12.09 -22.16 -1.34
CA TRP A 62 11.15 -23.25 -1.05
C TRP A 62 10.79 -24.08 -2.27
N TYR A 63 10.76 -23.51 -3.48
CA TYR A 63 10.64 -24.29 -4.72
C TYR A 63 11.81 -25.25 -4.90
N GLU A 64 13.04 -24.79 -4.68
CA GLU A 64 14.25 -25.64 -4.75
C GLU A 64 14.20 -26.82 -3.76
N ARG A 65 13.51 -26.65 -2.63
CA ARG A 65 13.35 -27.69 -1.59
C ARG A 65 12.05 -28.44 -1.66
N PHE A 66 11.20 -28.18 -2.67
CA PHE A 66 9.86 -28.79 -2.81
C PHE A 66 8.92 -28.54 -1.61
N GLU A 67 9.09 -27.44 -0.89
CA GLU A 67 8.29 -27.06 0.28
C GLU A 67 7.04 -26.25 -0.11
N PHE A 68 6.20 -26.77 -1.01
CA PHE A 68 5.06 -26.07 -1.62
C PHE A 68 4.05 -25.56 -0.62
N HIS A 69 3.84 -26.24 0.50
CA HIS A 69 2.93 -25.80 1.55
C HIS A 69 3.35 -24.47 2.18
N LYS A 70 4.68 -24.23 2.34
CA LYS A 70 5.21 -22.95 2.85
C LYS A 70 4.97 -21.82 1.86
N ILE A 71 5.15 -22.09 0.57
CA ILE A 71 4.89 -21.12 -0.49
C ILE A 71 3.44 -20.65 -0.43
N TYR A 72 2.50 -21.58 -0.44
CA TYR A 72 1.10 -21.28 -0.41
C TYR A 72 0.70 -20.47 0.85
N GLN A 73 1.16 -20.89 2.03
CA GLN A 73 0.87 -20.19 3.28
C GLN A 73 1.42 -18.76 3.28
N ARG A 74 2.68 -18.59 2.88
CA ARG A 74 3.34 -17.28 2.92
C ARG A 74 2.78 -16.31 1.87
N VAL A 75 2.51 -16.78 0.65
CA VAL A 75 1.90 -15.96 -0.39
C VAL A 75 0.47 -15.58 -0.01
N ASN A 76 -0.32 -16.50 0.55
CA ASN A 76 -1.67 -16.18 1.03
C ASN A 76 -1.62 -15.14 2.17
N GLN A 77 -0.69 -15.27 3.12
CA GLN A 77 -0.47 -14.27 4.17
C GLN A 77 -0.11 -12.91 3.59
N PHE A 78 0.82 -12.86 2.63
CA PHE A 78 1.22 -11.63 1.96
C PHE A 78 0.05 -10.96 1.25
N CYS A 79 -0.74 -11.71 0.50
CA CYS A 79 -1.91 -11.18 -0.21
C CYS A 79 -3.00 -10.66 0.73
N VAL A 80 -3.26 -11.35 1.85
CA VAL A 80 -4.34 -10.99 2.78
C VAL A 80 -3.90 -9.88 3.74
N VAL A 81 -2.73 -10.01 4.37
CA VAL A 81 -2.28 -9.11 5.43
C VAL A 81 -1.51 -7.93 4.86
N ASP A 82 -0.44 -8.21 4.09
CA ASP A 82 0.46 -7.14 3.64
C ASP A 82 -0.14 -6.33 2.48
N LEU A 83 -0.84 -7.00 1.53
CA LEU A 83 -1.47 -6.30 0.42
C LEU A 83 -2.88 -5.81 0.78
N SER A 84 -3.85 -6.71 1.04
CA SER A 84 -5.26 -6.31 1.13
C SER A 84 -5.59 -5.49 2.37
N SER A 85 -5.13 -5.93 3.56
CA SER A 85 -5.45 -5.26 4.82
C SER A 85 -4.56 -4.05 5.13
N PHE A 86 -3.44 -3.91 4.43
CA PHE A 86 -2.52 -2.81 4.65
C PHE A 86 -2.32 -1.98 3.39
N TYR A 87 -1.50 -2.44 2.45
CA TYR A 87 -1.05 -1.63 1.33
C TYR A 87 -2.19 -1.11 0.45
N PHE A 88 -3.06 -1.98 -0.01
CA PHE A 88 -4.18 -1.60 -0.88
C PHE A 88 -5.18 -0.70 -0.17
N ASP A 89 -5.37 -0.91 1.13
CA ASP A 89 -6.27 -0.06 1.92
C ASP A 89 -5.76 1.38 2.02
N VAL A 90 -4.48 1.55 2.33
CA VAL A 90 -3.82 2.85 2.36
C VAL A 90 -3.76 3.49 0.97
N LEU A 91 -3.56 2.69 -0.07
CA LEU A 91 -3.37 3.18 -1.44
C LEU A 91 -4.67 3.69 -2.10
N LYS A 92 -5.84 3.30 -1.61
CA LYS A 92 -7.16 3.66 -2.19
C LYS A 92 -7.31 5.17 -2.43
N ASP A 93 -6.92 5.98 -1.46
CA ASP A 93 -7.05 7.44 -1.60
C ASP A 93 -6.26 7.95 -2.82
N ARG A 94 -5.00 7.55 -2.97
CA ARG A 94 -4.16 7.93 -4.10
C ARG A 94 -4.70 7.42 -5.44
N LEU A 95 -5.11 6.16 -5.51
CA LEU A 95 -5.59 5.56 -6.76
C LEU A 95 -6.93 6.14 -7.23
N TYR A 96 -7.81 6.54 -6.30
CA TYR A 96 -9.18 6.95 -6.63
C TYR A 96 -9.40 8.46 -6.64
N THR A 97 -8.58 9.21 -5.91
CA THR A 97 -8.81 10.65 -5.74
C THR A 97 -7.72 11.55 -6.31
N TYR A 98 -6.56 11.02 -6.68
CA TYR A 98 -5.50 11.82 -7.31
C TYR A 98 -5.73 11.93 -8.82
N ALA A 99 -5.15 12.97 -9.42
CA ALA A 99 -5.16 13.15 -10.87
C ALA A 99 -4.49 11.96 -11.58
N PRO A 100 -4.95 11.60 -12.81
CA PRO A 100 -4.44 10.43 -13.53
C PRO A 100 -2.92 10.39 -13.68
N ASN A 101 -2.30 11.54 -13.95
CA ASN A 101 -0.88 11.66 -14.21
C ASN A 101 -0.07 12.12 -12.99
N SER A 102 -0.70 12.24 -11.81
CA SER A 102 0.03 12.66 -10.62
C SER A 102 1.13 11.66 -10.24
N PRO A 103 2.30 12.14 -9.80
CA PRO A 103 3.42 11.28 -9.40
C PRO A 103 3.04 10.25 -8.34
N GLY A 104 2.24 10.63 -7.34
CA GLY A 104 1.81 9.73 -6.27
C GLY A 104 0.90 8.59 -6.76
N ARG A 105 0.00 8.86 -7.72
CA ARG A 105 -0.83 7.80 -8.33
C ARG A 105 -0.01 6.89 -9.22
N ARG A 106 0.89 7.44 -10.05
CA ARG A 106 1.77 6.65 -10.94
C ARG A 106 2.78 5.82 -10.14
N SER A 107 3.28 6.34 -9.02
CA SER A 107 4.10 5.57 -8.07
C SER A 107 3.36 4.32 -7.57
N GLY A 108 2.14 4.51 -7.06
CA GLY A 108 1.30 3.40 -6.60
C GLY A 108 0.98 2.38 -7.70
N GLN A 109 0.61 2.84 -8.90
CA GLN A 109 0.35 1.95 -10.04
C GLN A 109 1.60 1.18 -10.47
N THR A 110 2.76 1.82 -10.49
CA THR A 110 4.05 1.15 -10.79
C THR A 110 4.32 0.03 -9.79
N ALA A 111 4.15 0.29 -8.49
CA ALA A 111 4.36 -0.74 -7.47
C ALA A 111 3.33 -1.88 -7.60
N VAL A 112 2.05 -1.56 -7.77
CA VAL A 112 0.99 -2.57 -7.95
C VAL A 112 1.25 -3.43 -9.18
N TRP A 113 1.70 -2.84 -10.29
CA TRP A 113 2.07 -3.58 -11.49
C TRP A 113 3.24 -4.52 -11.25
N ARG A 114 4.34 -4.07 -10.64
CA ARG A 114 5.52 -4.90 -10.34
C ARG A 114 5.21 -6.02 -9.36
N ILE A 115 4.38 -5.75 -8.34
CA ILE A 115 3.89 -6.76 -7.41
C ILE A 115 3.06 -7.81 -8.16
N GLY A 116 2.17 -7.39 -9.06
CA GLY A 116 1.36 -8.28 -9.89
C GLY A 116 2.22 -9.16 -10.80
N GLU A 117 3.23 -8.58 -11.46
CA GLU A 117 4.22 -9.29 -12.29
C GLU A 117 5.01 -10.35 -11.49
N ALA A 118 5.40 -10.02 -10.25
CA ALA A 118 6.11 -10.94 -9.39
C ALA A 118 5.20 -12.08 -8.92
N LEU A 119 4.03 -11.76 -8.39
CA LEU A 119 3.10 -12.74 -7.83
C LEU A 119 2.60 -13.74 -8.89
N VAL A 120 2.28 -13.27 -10.08
CA VAL A 120 1.78 -14.15 -11.15
C VAL A 120 2.82 -15.18 -11.57
N ARG A 121 4.09 -14.77 -11.69
CA ARG A 121 5.19 -15.68 -12.01
C ARG A 121 5.49 -16.65 -10.87
N LEU A 122 5.48 -16.17 -9.61
CA LEU A 122 5.70 -17.03 -8.44
C LEU A 122 4.59 -18.06 -8.23
N LEU A 123 3.36 -17.74 -8.61
CA LEU A 123 2.21 -18.64 -8.45
C LEU A 123 1.94 -19.54 -9.67
N ALA A 124 2.57 -19.29 -10.82
CA ALA A 124 2.35 -20.07 -12.03
C ALA A 124 2.50 -21.58 -11.85
N PRO A 125 3.50 -22.11 -11.10
CA PRO A 125 3.61 -23.55 -10.88
C PRO A 125 2.52 -24.16 -10.00
N LEU A 126 1.82 -23.34 -9.17
CA LEU A 126 0.77 -23.79 -8.24
C LEU A 126 -0.64 -23.49 -8.74
N LEU A 127 -0.84 -22.36 -9.40
CA LEU A 127 -2.13 -21.86 -9.88
C LEU A 127 -2.08 -21.60 -11.39
N SER A 128 -1.67 -22.61 -12.15
CA SER A 128 -1.29 -22.51 -13.56
C SER A 128 -2.30 -21.76 -14.42
N PHE A 129 -3.58 -22.11 -14.34
CA PHE A 129 -4.63 -21.47 -15.15
C PHE A 129 -4.91 -20.03 -14.70
N THR A 130 -4.98 -19.80 -13.39
CA THR A 130 -5.22 -18.45 -12.85
C THR A 130 -4.04 -17.51 -13.14
N ALA A 131 -2.82 -18.01 -13.03
CA ALA A 131 -1.63 -17.24 -13.35
C ALA A 131 -1.59 -16.87 -14.83
N GLU A 132 -1.94 -17.79 -15.73
CA GLU A 132 -2.03 -17.51 -17.17
C GLU A 132 -3.14 -16.49 -17.47
N GLU A 133 -4.33 -16.64 -16.88
CA GLU A 133 -5.44 -15.67 -17.02
C GLU A 133 -4.98 -14.26 -16.62
N VAL A 134 -4.35 -14.12 -15.45
CA VAL A 134 -3.85 -12.83 -14.95
C VAL A 134 -2.74 -12.27 -15.84
N TRP A 135 -1.79 -13.13 -16.29
CA TRP A 135 -0.70 -12.76 -17.18
C TRP A 135 -1.20 -12.10 -18.46
N GLN A 136 -2.26 -12.64 -19.05
CA GLN A 136 -2.84 -12.10 -20.29
C GLN A 136 -3.49 -10.72 -20.10
N HIS A 137 -3.92 -10.39 -18.86
CA HIS A 137 -4.60 -9.13 -18.55
C HIS A 137 -3.71 -8.06 -17.91
N LEU A 138 -2.51 -8.41 -17.45
CA LEU A 138 -1.56 -7.42 -16.93
C LEU A 138 -1.06 -6.49 -18.05
N PRO A 139 -0.82 -5.20 -17.78
CA PRO A 139 -0.24 -4.27 -18.75
C PRO A 139 1.07 -4.81 -19.31
N LYS A 140 1.15 -4.85 -20.64
CA LYS A 140 2.26 -5.50 -21.37
C LYS A 140 3.40 -4.53 -21.64
N VAL A 141 4.62 -5.02 -21.49
CA VAL A 141 5.86 -4.35 -21.93
C VAL A 141 6.36 -4.97 -23.23
N ALA A 142 7.16 -4.22 -23.97
CA ALA A 142 7.80 -4.74 -25.19
C ALA A 142 8.64 -6.00 -24.86
N GLY A 143 8.54 -7.02 -25.69
CA GLY A 143 9.25 -8.30 -25.49
C GLY A 143 8.64 -9.22 -24.44
N ARG A 144 7.47 -8.91 -23.87
CA ARG A 144 6.77 -9.81 -22.96
C ARG A 144 6.46 -11.16 -23.63
N LEU A 145 6.78 -12.23 -22.93
CA LEU A 145 6.49 -13.59 -23.39
C LEU A 145 4.96 -13.84 -23.46
N GLU A 146 4.54 -14.64 -24.40
CA GLU A 146 3.12 -14.92 -24.67
C GLU A 146 2.42 -15.66 -23.53
N SER A 147 3.14 -16.45 -22.74
CA SER A 147 2.62 -17.20 -21.60
C SER A 147 3.50 -17.01 -20.37
N VAL A 148 2.87 -16.98 -19.19
CA VAL A 148 3.58 -16.94 -17.90
C VAL A 148 4.47 -18.17 -17.70
N HIS A 149 4.12 -19.30 -18.29
CA HIS A 149 4.87 -20.56 -18.18
C HIS A 149 6.20 -20.56 -18.97
N LEU A 150 6.40 -19.59 -19.84
CA LEU A 150 7.67 -19.36 -20.52
C LEU A 150 8.56 -18.34 -19.77
N ALA A 151 7.98 -17.63 -18.79
CA ALA A 151 8.69 -16.60 -18.04
C ALA A 151 9.47 -17.20 -16.86
N GLN A 152 10.62 -16.60 -16.57
CA GLN A 152 11.40 -16.96 -15.39
C GLN A 152 10.86 -16.27 -14.14
N PHE A 153 11.15 -16.81 -12.96
CA PHE A 153 10.93 -16.11 -11.70
C PHE A 153 11.70 -14.78 -11.71
N PRO A 154 11.07 -13.69 -11.22
CA PRO A 154 11.71 -12.38 -11.25
C PRO A 154 12.93 -12.32 -10.34
N SER A 155 13.91 -11.48 -10.68
CA SER A 155 14.97 -11.11 -9.75
C SER A 155 14.49 -10.02 -8.77
N PRO A 156 15.12 -9.87 -7.59
CA PRO A 156 14.84 -8.75 -6.69
C PRO A 156 15.00 -7.38 -7.37
N GLN A 157 16.02 -7.24 -8.23
CA GLN A 157 16.30 -6.02 -8.99
C GLN A 157 15.16 -5.70 -9.96
N GLU A 158 14.65 -6.71 -10.64
CA GLU A 158 13.51 -6.56 -11.56
C GLU A 158 12.24 -6.14 -10.81
N ILE A 159 11.96 -6.71 -9.63
CA ILE A 159 10.84 -6.33 -8.78
C ILE A 159 10.96 -4.86 -8.35
N MET A 160 12.12 -4.45 -7.88
CA MET A 160 12.37 -3.07 -7.47
C MET A 160 12.53 -2.11 -8.66
N GLY A 161 12.87 -2.63 -9.85
CA GLY A 161 13.14 -1.83 -11.04
C GLY A 161 14.43 -1.05 -10.97
N ILE A 162 15.43 -1.62 -10.37
CA ILE A 162 16.79 -1.07 -10.29
C ILE A 162 17.74 -1.91 -11.17
N ALA A 163 18.62 -1.23 -11.89
CA ALA A 163 19.54 -1.93 -12.82
C ALA A 163 20.67 -2.65 -12.08
N THR A 164 21.19 -2.06 -11.01
CA THR A 164 22.32 -2.59 -10.23
C THR A 164 22.15 -2.27 -8.75
N PRO A 165 22.42 -3.22 -7.84
CA PRO A 165 22.48 -2.93 -6.42
C PRO A 165 23.59 -1.90 -6.15
N SER A 166 23.25 -0.81 -5.48
CA SER A 166 24.24 0.16 -5.01
C SER A 166 24.62 -0.18 -3.57
N ARG A 167 25.93 -0.15 -3.22
CA ARG A 167 26.38 -0.31 -1.83
C ARG A 167 25.72 0.68 -0.88
N ASN A 168 25.45 1.92 -1.34
CA ASN A 168 24.68 2.89 -0.59
C ASN A 168 23.17 2.61 -0.59
N GLY A 169 22.67 1.79 -1.50
CA GLY A 169 21.28 1.34 -1.59
C GLY A 169 20.90 0.43 -0.43
N GLU A 170 21.74 -0.53 -0.09
CA GLU A 170 21.47 -1.48 1.01
C GLU A 170 21.24 -0.77 2.35
N SER A 171 22.02 0.26 2.66
CA SER A 171 21.83 1.07 3.87
C SER A 171 20.51 1.86 3.87
N LYS A 172 20.10 2.39 2.71
CA LYS A 172 18.82 3.13 2.58
C LYS A 172 17.62 2.20 2.65
N GLU A 173 17.74 1.01 2.09
CA GLU A 173 16.69 -0.01 2.13
C GLU A 173 16.52 -0.57 3.55
N GLU A 174 17.60 -0.78 4.27
CA GLU A 174 17.56 -1.21 5.67
C GLU A 174 16.92 -0.13 6.57
N GLN A 175 17.26 1.14 6.36
CA GLN A 175 16.61 2.25 7.04
C GLN A 175 15.11 2.29 6.71
N LEU A 176 14.74 2.10 5.45
CA LEU A 176 13.34 2.07 5.03
C LEU A 176 12.59 0.91 5.72
N ARG A 177 13.18 -0.28 5.81
CA ARG A 177 12.59 -1.42 6.55
C ARG A 177 12.38 -1.10 8.02
N SER A 178 13.41 -0.56 8.67
CA SER A 178 13.36 -0.20 10.08
C SER A 178 12.27 0.84 10.35
N ASP A 179 12.23 1.91 9.55
CA ASP A 179 11.22 2.95 9.66
C ASP A 179 9.80 2.38 9.50
N TRP A 180 9.57 1.56 8.46
CA TRP A 180 8.24 0.99 8.21
C TRP A 180 7.84 -0.08 9.21
N THR A 181 8.78 -0.75 9.86
CA THR A 181 8.48 -1.63 10.99
C THR A 181 7.91 -0.83 12.16
N LEU A 182 8.51 0.31 12.49
CA LEU A 182 7.99 1.21 13.50
C LEU A 182 6.63 1.81 13.10
N LEU A 183 6.51 2.32 11.87
CA LEU A 183 5.28 2.93 11.35
C LEU A 183 4.10 1.95 11.37
N ARG A 184 4.33 0.68 11.03
CA ARG A 184 3.30 -0.38 11.10
C ARG A 184 2.88 -0.64 12.55
N GLY A 185 3.83 -0.70 13.48
CA GLY A 185 3.53 -0.84 14.90
C GLY A 185 2.69 0.33 15.45
N VAL A 186 3.05 1.57 15.09
CA VAL A 186 2.24 2.75 15.45
C VAL A 186 0.86 2.71 14.80
N ARG A 187 0.76 2.26 13.54
CA ARG A 187 -0.54 2.08 12.89
C ARG A 187 -1.44 1.12 13.64
N ASP A 188 -0.91 0.02 14.14
CA ASP A 188 -1.71 -0.96 14.90
C ASP A 188 -2.28 -0.32 16.19
N GLU A 189 -1.50 0.49 16.90
CA GLU A 189 -1.99 1.23 18.08
C GLU A 189 -3.03 2.30 17.71
N VAL A 190 -2.84 3.00 16.58
CA VAL A 190 -3.84 3.96 16.07
C VAL A 190 -5.15 3.27 15.70
N LEU A 191 -5.09 2.13 15.00
CA LEU A 191 -6.30 1.37 14.63
C LEU A 191 -7.07 0.89 15.87
N LYS A 192 -6.36 0.47 16.90
CA LYS A 192 -6.95 0.08 18.20
C LYS A 192 -7.61 1.28 18.92
N ALA A 193 -6.96 2.44 18.89
CA ALA A 193 -7.54 3.68 19.46
C ALA A 193 -8.79 4.13 18.68
N LEU A 194 -8.76 4.05 17.35
CA LEU A 194 -9.91 4.36 16.48
C LEU A 194 -11.08 3.41 16.74
N GLU A 195 -10.82 2.12 16.98
CA GLU A 195 -11.87 1.16 17.35
C GLU A 195 -12.48 1.49 18.72
N GLY A 196 -11.66 1.87 19.71
CA GLY A 196 -12.12 2.38 20.98
C GLY A 196 -13.02 3.61 20.84
N ALA A 197 -12.65 4.57 19.99
CA ALA A 197 -13.43 5.76 19.70
C ALA A 197 -14.78 5.45 19.00
N ARG A 198 -14.82 4.45 18.11
CA ARG A 198 -16.08 3.96 17.51
C ARG A 198 -17.00 3.34 18.53
N ASN A 199 -16.48 2.49 19.41
CA ASN A 199 -17.25 1.83 20.46
C ASN A 199 -17.86 2.85 21.44
N GLN A 200 -17.16 3.97 21.69
CA GLN A 200 -17.65 5.10 22.48
C GLN A 200 -18.58 6.03 21.69
N LYS A 201 -18.84 5.75 20.40
CA LYS A 201 -19.64 6.59 19.50
C LYS A 201 -19.08 8.02 19.34
N LEU A 202 -17.79 8.21 19.56
CA LEU A 202 -17.11 9.48 19.31
C LEU A 202 -16.99 9.75 17.81
N ILE A 203 -16.74 8.71 17.01
CA ILE A 203 -16.66 8.73 15.55
C ILE A 203 -17.51 7.58 14.97
N GLY A 204 -18.06 7.76 13.77
CA GLY A 204 -18.70 6.69 13.00
C GLY A 204 -17.72 5.97 12.05
N GLY A 205 -16.76 6.69 11.48
CA GLY A 205 -15.74 6.17 10.58
C GLY A 205 -14.37 6.78 10.83
N SER A 206 -13.30 6.11 10.36
CA SER A 206 -11.91 6.58 10.57
C SER A 206 -11.66 7.96 9.98
N LEU A 207 -12.28 8.27 8.82
CA LEU A 207 -12.15 9.58 8.19
C LEU A 207 -12.84 10.73 8.96
N GLU A 208 -13.65 10.43 9.97
CA GLU A 208 -14.18 11.45 10.90
C GLU A 208 -13.19 11.80 12.02
N ALA A 209 -12.04 11.13 12.06
CA ALA A 209 -11.08 11.29 13.14
C ALA A 209 -9.93 12.23 12.76
N GLN A 210 -9.51 12.96 13.78
CA GLN A 210 -8.18 13.52 13.94
C GLN A 210 -7.43 12.70 14.98
N VAL A 211 -6.17 12.38 14.70
CA VAL A 211 -5.30 11.63 15.61
C VAL A 211 -4.16 12.52 16.07
N THR A 212 -3.96 12.61 17.38
CA THR A 212 -2.78 13.22 17.97
C THR A 212 -1.85 12.12 18.48
N LEU A 213 -0.61 12.12 17.98
CA LEU A 213 0.46 11.23 18.40
C LEU A 213 1.42 11.99 19.30
N VAL A 214 1.64 11.49 20.51
CA VAL A 214 2.70 11.99 21.40
C VAL A 214 3.77 10.92 21.49
N ALA A 215 4.94 11.19 20.89
CA ALA A 215 5.98 10.21 20.67
C ALA A 215 7.31 10.60 21.34
N PRO A 216 7.97 9.69 22.04
CA PRO A 216 9.35 9.87 22.48
C PRO A 216 10.34 9.62 21.33
N GLU A 217 11.61 10.04 21.51
CA GLU A 217 12.70 9.59 20.64
C GLU A 217 12.99 8.10 20.87
N PRO A 218 13.39 7.35 19.81
CA PRO A 218 13.59 7.79 18.42
C PRO A 218 12.30 7.77 17.55
N ALA A 219 11.16 7.39 18.11
CA ALA A 219 9.92 7.24 17.34
C ALA A 219 9.44 8.58 16.76
N TYR A 220 9.60 9.68 17.51
CA TYR A 220 9.25 11.01 17.04
C TYR A 220 9.98 11.38 15.75
N SER A 221 11.31 11.20 15.72
CA SER A 221 12.13 11.49 14.54
C SER A 221 11.72 10.69 13.31
N VAL A 222 11.34 9.41 13.48
CA VAL A 222 10.82 8.59 12.38
C VAL A 222 9.47 9.11 11.93
N LEU A 223 8.52 9.32 12.83
CA LEU A 223 7.17 9.84 12.50
C LEU A 223 7.24 11.21 11.82
N ALA A 224 8.12 12.09 12.26
CA ALA A 224 8.32 13.43 11.67
C ALA A 224 8.83 13.34 10.22
N ARG A 225 9.70 12.38 9.92
CA ARG A 225 10.18 12.12 8.54
C ARG A 225 9.05 11.78 7.58
N TYR A 226 8.02 11.07 8.06
CA TYR A 226 6.86 10.64 7.28
C TYR A 226 5.57 11.43 7.62
N ALA A 227 5.69 12.63 8.17
CA ALA A 227 4.54 13.39 8.65
C ALA A 227 3.44 13.61 7.59
N ARG A 228 3.83 13.77 6.32
CA ARG A 228 2.90 13.98 5.20
C ARG A 228 2.10 12.72 4.86
N GLU A 229 2.65 11.53 5.14
CA GLU A 229 2.07 10.23 4.84
C GLU A 229 1.18 9.71 5.97
N LEU A 230 1.35 10.20 7.22
CA LEU A 230 0.69 9.63 8.41
C LEU A 230 -0.83 9.61 8.30
N ARG A 231 -1.47 10.66 7.77
CA ARG A 231 -2.93 10.69 7.63
C ARG A 231 -3.44 9.60 6.68
N TYR A 232 -2.69 9.32 5.61
CA TYR A 232 -3.02 8.27 4.65
C TYR A 232 -2.75 6.89 5.25
N LEU A 233 -1.62 6.73 5.95
CA LEU A 233 -1.25 5.51 6.62
C LEU A 233 -2.30 5.07 7.65
N PHE A 234 -2.88 6.02 8.39
CA PHE A 234 -3.90 5.75 9.40
C PHE A 234 -5.32 5.84 8.86
N ILE A 235 -5.49 6.33 7.62
CA ILE A 235 -6.79 6.53 6.97
C ILE A 235 -7.68 7.43 7.83
N VAL A 236 -7.16 8.61 8.19
CA VAL A 236 -7.83 9.65 8.99
C VAL A 236 -7.75 11.00 8.29
N SER A 237 -8.59 11.95 8.69
CA SER A 237 -8.61 13.28 8.07
C SER A 237 -7.42 14.15 8.47
N ALA A 238 -6.96 14.05 9.72
CA ALA A 238 -5.82 14.82 10.20
C ALA A 238 -4.96 14.03 11.20
N VAL A 239 -3.67 14.36 11.23
CA VAL A 239 -2.73 13.85 12.24
C VAL A 239 -1.91 15.02 12.78
N THR A 240 -1.84 15.11 14.10
CA THR A 240 -0.93 16.01 14.82
C THR A 240 0.16 15.16 15.47
N LEU A 241 1.42 15.58 15.35
CA LEU A 241 2.56 14.92 15.94
C LEU A 241 3.22 15.83 16.98
N GLU A 242 3.33 15.35 18.22
CA GLU A 242 3.93 16.05 19.33
C GLU A 242 5.09 15.24 19.90
N SER A 243 6.15 15.92 20.33
CA SER A 243 7.25 15.27 21.04
C SER A 243 6.84 15.05 22.50
N ALA A 244 7.08 13.86 23.01
CA ALA A 244 6.95 13.58 24.43
C ALA A 244 8.16 14.17 25.13
N GLY A 245 8.04 15.39 25.64
CA GLY A 245 9.13 16.03 26.42
C GLY A 245 9.41 15.25 27.70
N GLY A 246 10.67 14.83 27.90
CA GLY A 246 11.18 14.26 29.15
C GLY A 246 11.52 12.77 29.13
N ASP A 247 12.52 12.41 29.93
CA ASP A 247 12.97 11.04 30.19
C ASP A 247 11.90 10.23 30.93
N GLY A 248 11.24 9.30 30.25
CA GLY A 248 10.34 8.35 30.93
C GLY A 248 9.08 7.93 30.19
N ALA A 249 8.75 8.51 29.05
CA ALA A 249 7.60 8.06 28.26
C ALA A 249 7.98 6.77 27.49
N SER A 250 7.48 5.62 27.90
CA SER A 250 7.62 4.38 27.13
C SER A 250 6.49 4.27 26.11
N GLY A 251 6.83 4.39 24.81
CA GLY A 251 5.92 4.17 23.69
C GLY A 251 5.17 5.41 23.21
N VAL A 252 4.58 5.27 22.03
CA VAL A 252 3.76 6.30 21.39
C VAL A 252 2.37 6.30 22.00
N ARG A 253 1.90 7.46 22.45
CA ARG A 253 0.52 7.65 22.94
C ARG A 253 -0.34 8.16 21.81
N VAL A 254 -1.54 7.60 21.69
CA VAL A 254 -2.51 7.92 20.65
C VAL A 254 -3.76 8.53 21.29
N GLN A 255 -4.16 9.71 20.82
CA GLN A 255 -5.42 10.34 21.19
C GLN A 255 -6.27 10.52 19.94
N VAL A 256 -7.56 10.24 20.04
CA VAL A 256 -8.52 10.37 18.95
C VAL A 256 -9.56 11.42 19.29
N SER A 257 -9.79 12.34 18.39
CA SER A 257 -10.85 13.35 18.44
C SER A 257 -11.59 13.40 17.11
N LYS A 258 -12.74 14.12 17.07
CA LYS A 258 -13.39 14.41 15.79
C LYS A 258 -12.53 15.36 14.97
N ALA A 259 -12.43 15.10 13.66
CA ALA A 259 -11.80 16.01 12.73
C ALA A 259 -12.64 17.28 12.55
N GLU A 260 -11.99 18.41 12.41
CA GLU A 260 -12.62 19.71 12.17
C GLU A 260 -13.08 19.88 10.72
N GLY A 261 -13.99 20.82 10.51
CA GLY A 261 -14.50 21.19 9.20
C GLY A 261 -15.65 20.33 8.71
N ARG A 262 -15.82 20.29 7.37
CA ARG A 262 -16.89 19.56 6.69
C ARG A 262 -16.34 18.40 5.88
N LYS A 263 -17.16 17.37 5.68
CA LYS A 263 -16.82 16.21 4.85
C LYS A 263 -16.74 16.60 3.38
N CYS A 264 -15.60 16.30 2.76
CA CYS A 264 -15.45 16.41 1.30
C CYS A 264 -16.26 15.32 0.59
N GLU A 265 -17.12 15.71 -0.37
CA GLU A 265 -17.99 14.77 -1.10
C GLU A 265 -17.21 13.79 -1.99
N ARG A 266 -15.98 14.13 -2.39
CA ARG A 266 -15.16 13.32 -3.28
C ARG A 266 -14.21 12.36 -2.54
N CYS A 267 -13.39 12.84 -1.62
CA CYS A 267 -12.42 11.99 -0.91
C CYS A 267 -12.88 11.55 0.49
N TRP A 268 -13.98 12.10 0.96
CA TRP A 268 -14.63 11.83 2.25
C TRP A 268 -13.82 12.24 3.49
N ASN A 269 -12.64 12.85 3.30
CA ASN A 269 -11.92 13.47 4.41
C ASN A 269 -12.64 14.73 4.89
N TYR A 270 -12.48 15.06 6.15
CA TYR A 270 -12.95 16.32 6.72
C TYR A 270 -11.87 17.39 6.52
N SER A 271 -12.29 18.58 6.12
CA SER A 271 -11.41 19.75 5.94
C SER A 271 -12.17 21.04 6.26
N THR A 272 -11.49 21.98 6.88
CA THR A 272 -11.99 23.34 7.15
C THR A 272 -12.16 24.14 5.86
N HIS A 273 -11.47 23.75 4.76
CA HIS A 273 -11.49 24.43 3.45
C HIS A 273 -12.64 23.97 2.53
N VAL A 274 -13.48 23.01 2.94
CA VAL A 274 -14.68 22.64 2.17
C VAL A 274 -15.65 23.79 2.13
N GLY A 275 -15.95 24.30 0.90
CA GLY A 275 -16.83 25.43 0.65
C GLY A 275 -16.14 26.76 0.39
N GLU A 276 -14.79 26.80 0.41
CA GLU A 276 -14.04 27.99 0.01
C GLU A 276 -13.94 28.16 -1.52
N ASP A 277 -14.01 27.04 -2.25
CA ASP A 277 -13.95 27.04 -3.70
C ASP A 277 -15.38 27.27 -4.27
N ALA A 278 -15.56 28.38 -4.99
CA ALA A 278 -16.86 28.75 -5.56
C ALA A 278 -17.32 27.81 -6.69
N GLU A 279 -16.37 27.23 -7.42
CA GLU A 279 -16.64 26.31 -8.54
C GLU A 279 -16.94 24.90 -8.04
N TYR A 280 -16.26 24.47 -6.97
CA TYR A 280 -16.40 23.15 -6.35
C TYR A 280 -16.70 23.22 -4.86
N PRO A 281 -17.86 23.79 -4.44
CA PRO A 281 -18.12 24.09 -3.02
C PRO A 281 -18.29 22.86 -2.12
N GLY A 282 -18.53 21.66 -2.70
CA GLY A 282 -18.69 20.41 -1.95
C GLY A 282 -17.39 19.65 -1.67
N VAL A 283 -16.23 20.13 -2.19
CA VAL A 283 -14.97 19.39 -2.06
C VAL A 283 -13.89 20.17 -1.32
N CYS A 284 -12.88 19.46 -0.82
CA CYS A 284 -11.73 20.07 -0.16
C CYS A 284 -10.73 20.67 -1.19
N GLU A 285 -9.81 21.47 -0.71
CA GLU A 285 -8.75 22.16 -1.46
C GLU A 285 -7.93 21.23 -2.38
N ARG A 286 -7.63 20.02 -1.91
CA ARG A 286 -6.94 19.01 -2.71
C ARG A 286 -7.80 18.49 -3.86
N CYS A 287 -9.06 18.22 -3.59
CA CYS A 287 -9.96 17.68 -4.60
C CYS A 287 -10.37 18.72 -5.64
N SER A 288 -10.51 20.00 -5.29
CA SER A 288 -10.77 21.06 -6.26
C SER A 288 -9.59 21.27 -7.21
N ALA A 289 -8.35 21.22 -6.69
CA ALA A 289 -7.14 21.27 -7.51
C ALA A 289 -7.09 20.12 -8.55
N VAL A 290 -7.42 18.91 -8.11
CA VAL A 290 -7.47 17.73 -9.01
C VAL A 290 -8.57 17.85 -10.06
N LEU A 291 -9.74 18.38 -9.71
CA LEU A 291 -10.84 18.56 -10.69
C LEU A 291 -10.46 19.55 -11.78
N ARG A 292 -9.81 20.66 -11.44
CA ARG A 292 -9.29 21.63 -12.44
C ARG A 292 -8.24 21.03 -13.37
N GLU A 293 -7.36 20.15 -12.82
CA GLU A 293 -6.38 19.44 -13.67
C GLU A 293 -7.07 18.47 -14.65
N TRP A 294 -8.27 17.97 -14.33
CA TRP A 294 -9.02 17.04 -15.20
C TRP A 294 -9.80 17.75 -16.32
N GLU A 295 -10.20 18.98 -16.10
CA GLU A 295 -11.00 19.75 -17.06
C GLU A 295 -10.13 20.57 -18.05
N GLY A 296 -8.84 20.72 -17.78
CA GLY A 296 -7.84 21.36 -18.62
C GLY A 296 -7.03 20.38 -19.43
#